data_d9158fbf7c41e365ceef0c33178b6cb9
#
_entry.id   d9158fbf7c41e365ceef0c33178b6cb9
#
_cell.length_a   1.000
_cell.length_b   1.000
_cell.length_c   1.000
_cell.angle_alpha   90.00
_cell.angle_beta   90.00
_cell.angle_gamma   90.00
#
_symmetry.space_group_name_H-M   'P 1'
#
loop_
_entity.id
_entity.type
_entity.pdbx_description
1 polymer ?
#
loop_
_entity_poly.entity_id
_entity_poly.type
_entity_poly.pdbx_seq_one_letter_code
_entity_poly.pdbx_strand_id
1 'polypeptide(L)'
;MGSVLVLNASYEPLNITSWRRAWVMVLKGKAEGLEHLPGRQLRPGLGLPTVIRLRQFVRVPFRPLPLTRRNVFHRDGHRCQYCGSASERLSIDHVIPRSRGGSHSWDNVTTACLRCNVHKGNRTPREAGMPLSPPPRRPLSGPLFEAQRQMAAGDHQEWAKYVLGWDDIPDQPAAA
;
A
#
# COMPACT_ATOMS: atom_id res chain seq x y z
N MET A 1 -12.35 13.14 -1.62
CA MET A 1 -13.00 13.03 -0.28
C MET A 1 -12.20 12.04 0.54
N GLY A 2 -11.66 12.49 1.69
CA GLY A 2 -10.51 11.88 2.33
C GLY A 2 -10.75 10.56 3.04
N SER A 3 -9.80 9.67 2.83
CA SER A 3 -9.53 8.51 3.68
C SER A 3 -8.91 8.98 5.01
N VAL A 4 -9.11 8.22 6.06
CA VAL A 4 -8.55 8.48 7.39
C VAL A 4 -7.85 7.22 7.88
N LEU A 5 -6.59 7.34 8.28
CA LEU A 5 -5.85 6.25 8.90
C LEU A 5 -6.32 6.06 10.34
N VAL A 6 -6.65 4.82 10.68
CA VAL A 6 -7.03 4.43 12.03
C VAL A 6 -5.88 3.69 12.68
N LEU A 7 -5.38 4.22 13.77
CA LEU A 7 -4.35 3.61 14.59
C LEU A 7 -4.96 2.94 15.82
N ASN A 8 -4.32 1.88 16.28
CA ASN A 8 -4.57 1.30 17.59
C ASN A 8 -4.09 2.24 18.72
N ALA A 9 -4.46 1.95 19.94
CA ALA A 9 -3.91 2.65 21.11
C ALA A 9 -2.38 2.57 21.19
N SER A 10 -1.77 1.53 20.61
CA SER A 10 -0.32 1.32 20.45
C SER A 10 0.33 2.06 19.28
N TYR A 11 -0.43 2.90 18.56
CA TYR A 11 -0.02 3.58 17.32
C TYR A 11 0.18 2.67 16.09
N GLU A 12 -0.13 1.40 16.18
CA GLU A 12 -0.08 0.48 15.04
C GLU A 12 -1.22 0.77 14.07
N PRO A 13 -0.96 0.85 12.76
CA PRO A 13 -2.00 0.99 11.74
C PRO A 13 -2.96 -0.20 11.75
N LEU A 14 -4.25 0.06 11.95
CA LEU A 14 -5.30 -0.94 12.00
C LEU A 14 -6.13 -1.01 10.73
N ASN A 15 -6.49 0.14 10.20
CA ASN A 15 -7.42 0.23 9.08
C ASN A 15 -7.40 1.61 8.44
N ILE A 16 -7.99 1.70 7.26
CA ILE A 16 -8.34 2.97 6.61
C ILE A 16 -9.85 3.06 6.53
N THR A 17 -10.41 4.20 6.90
CA THR A 17 -11.85 4.43 6.93
C THR A 17 -12.23 5.75 6.26
N SER A 18 -13.53 5.95 6.02
CA SER A 18 -14.01 7.24 5.54
C SER A 18 -13.98 8.30 6.65
N TRP A 19 -13.80 9.56 6.29
CA TRP A 19 -13.82 10.67 7.24
C TRP A 19 -15.12 10.74 8.08
N ARG A 20 -16.29 10.35 7.50
CA ARG A 20 -17.56 10.28 8.25
C ARG A 20 -17.52 9.26 9.38
N ARG A 21 -17.00 8.06 9.12
CA ARG A 21 -16.83 7.04 10.16
C ARG A 21 -15.82 7.45 11.21
N ALA A 22 -14.68 8.01 10.79
CA ALA A 22 -13.67 8.53 11.70
C ALA A 22 -14.28 9.57 12.65
N TRP A 23 -15.05 10.49 12.12
CA TRP A 23 -15.75 11.50 12.91
C TRP A 23 -16.71 10.91 13.94
N VAL A 24 -17.54 9.96 13.55
CA VAL A 24 -18.43 9.27 14.49
C VAL A 24 -17.65 8.62 15.63
N MET A 25 -16.46 8.08 15.34
CA MET A 25 -15.61 7.48 16.39
C MET A 25 -15.05 8.55 17.33
N VAL A 26 -14.62 9.69 16.83
CA VAL A 26 -14.13 10.81 17.64
C VAL A 26 -15.25 11.41 18.49
N LEU A 27 -16.42 11.70 17.91
CA LEU A 27 -17.56 12.26 18.63
C LEU A 27 -18.09 11.33 19.73
N LYS A 28 -18.01 10.01 19.52
CA LYS A 28 -18.38 9.02 20.54
C LYS A 28 -17.29 8.77 21.59
N GLY A 29 -16.19 9.53 21.56
CA GLY A 29 -15.07 9.36 22.49
C GLY A 29 -14.30 8.04 22.35
N LYS A 30 -14.50 7.28 21.25
CA LYS A 30 -13.81 6.00 20.97
C LYS A 30 -12.42 6.20 20.38
N ALA A 31 -12.18 7.33 19.75
CA ALA A 31 -10.91 7.71 19.15
C ALA A 31 -10.63 9.20 19.39
N GLU A 32 -9.38 9.58 19.20
CA GLU A 32 -8.93 10.99 19.17
C GLU A 32 -8.30 11.31 17.82
N GLY A 33 -8.43 12.54 17.34
CA GLY A 33 -7.75 13.01 16.13
C GLY A 33 -6.30 13.33 16.43
N LEU A 34 -5.38 12.78 15.64
CA LEU A 34 -3.95 13.09 15.74
C LEU A 34 -3.51 14.07 14.66
N GLU A 35 -3.96 13.86 13.43
CA GLU A 35 -3.66 14.73 12.29
C GLU A 35 -4.94 15.23 11.66
N HIS A 36 -4.88 16.44 11.14
CA HIS A 36 -6.04 17.11 10.55
C HIS A 36 -5.67 17.74 9.21
N LEU A 37 -6.61 17.76 8.29
CA LEU A 37 -6.42 18.39 6.99
C LEU A 37 -6.31 19.91 7.16
N PRO A 38 -5.18 20.54 6.74
CA PRO A 38 -5.01 21.98 6.86
C PRO A 38 -6.13 22.76 6.17
N GLY A 39 -6.63 23.81 6.84
CA GLY A 39 -7.64 24.71 6.27
C GLY A 39 -9.05 24.13 6.11
N ARG A 40 -9.28 22.86 6.46
CA ARG A 40 -10.63 22.27 6.43
C ARG A 40 -11.15 21.95 7.83
N GLN A 41 -12.22 22.63 8.18
CA GLN A 41 -12.96 22.42 9.42
C GLN A 41 -14.40 22.04 9.10
N LEU A 42 -14.97 21.14 9.88
CA LEU A 42 -16.41 20.82 9.83
C LEU A 42 -17.23 21.85 10.62
N ARG A 43 -16.64 22.40 11.68
CA ARG A 43 -17.14 23.49 12.51
C ARG A 43 -15.95 24.27 13.07
N PRO A 44 -16.12 25.51 13.53
CA PRO A 44 -15.06 26.26 14.20
C PRO A 44 -14.41 25.43 15.31
N GLY A 45 -13.09 25.29 15.25
CA GLY A 45 -12.31 24.48 16.19
C GLY A 45 -12.31 22.97 15.96
N LEU A 46 -13.01 22.46 14.94
CA LEU A 46 -13.15 21.03 14.66
C LEU A 46 -12.57 20.68 13.29
N GLY A 47 -11.25 20.42 13.23
CA GLY A 47 -10.53 20.06 12.00
C GLY A 47 -10.96 18.71 11.44
N LEU A 48 -10.89 18.51 10.13
CA LEU A 48 -11.17 17.23 9.48
C LEU A 48 -10.01 16.25 9.73
N PRO A 49 -10.20 15.15 10.49
CA PRO A 49 -9.11 14.26 10.81
C PRO A 49 -8.64 13.50 9.57
N THR A 50 -7.33 13.34 9.43
CA THR A 50 -6.67 12.45 8.46
C THR A 50 -6.04 11.24 9.13
N VAL A 51 -5.74 11.34 10.44
CA VAL A 51 -5.31 10.23 11.28
C VAL A 51 -6.08 10.27 12.60
N ILE A 52 -6.62 9.13 13.02
CA ILE A 52 -7.23 8.96 14.34
C ILE A 52 -6.59 7.79 15.07
N ARG A 53 -6.51 7.89 16.40
CA ARG A 53 -6.05 6.82 17.28
C ARG A 53 -7.19 6.32 18.17
N LEU A 54 -7.34 5.01 18.28
CA LEU A 54 -8.27 4.42 19.23
C LEU A 54 -7.81 4.68 20.67
N ARG A 55 -8.74 4.99 21.57
CA ARG A 55 -8.43 5.15 22.99
C ARG A 55 -8.22 3.83 23.70
N GLN A 56 -8.84 2.76 23.21
CA GLN A 56 -8.70 1.42 23.74
C GLN A 56 -7.98 0.54 22.74
N PHE A 57 -7.09 -0.33 23.26
CA PHE A 57 -6.40 -1.30 22.43
C PHE A 57 -7.36 -2.35 21.89
N VAL A 58 -7.30 -2.60 20.59
CA VAL A 58 -8.08 -3.64 19.91
C VAL A 58 -7.14 -4.68 19.37
N ARG A 59 -7.28 -5.92 19.82
CA ARG A 59 -6.53 -7.04 19.24
C ARG A 59 -7.14 -7.41 17.88
N VAL A 60 -6.42 -7.11 16.80
CA VAL A 60 -6.80 -7.52 15.46
C VAL A 60 -5.97 -8.72 15.06
N PRO A 61 -6.59 -9.86 14.70
CA PRO A 61 -5.84 -11.00 14.23
C PRO A 61 -5.12 -10.66 12.92
N PHE A 62 -3.86 -11.04 12.85
CA PHE A 62 -3.07 -10.86 11.62
C PHE A 62 -3.73 -11.62 10.47
N ARG A 63 -4.12 -10.89 9.43
CA ARG A 63 -4.64 -11.47 8.19
C ARG A 63 -3.64 -11.17 7.07
N PRO A 64 -2.94 -12.18 6.56
CA PRO A 64 -2.03 -11.98 5.45
C PRO A 64 -2.80 -11.49 4.22
N LEU A 65 -2.20 -10.55 3.49
CA LEU A 65 -2.77 -10.06 2.24
C LEU A 65 -2.89 -11.23 1.25
N PRO A 66 -4.09 -11.53 0.71
CA PRO A 66 -4.25 -12.63 -0.23
C PRO A 66 -3.56 -12.33 -1.56
N LEU A 67 -2.92 -13.35 -2.15
CA LEU A 67 -2.31 -13.26 -3.46
C LEU A 67 -3.40 -13.26 -4.54
N THR A 68 -3.83 -12.08 -4.95
CA THR A 68 -4.81 -11.87 -6.02
C THR A 68 -4.20 -11.05 -7.14
N ARG A 69 -4.74 -11.17 -8.35
CA ARG A 69 -4.33 -10.36 -9.51
C ARG A 69 -4.37 -8.86 -9.18
N ARG A 70 -5.44 -8.40 -8.53
CA ARG A 70 -5.59 -7.01 -8.12
C ARG A 70 -4.47 -6.56 -7.18
N ASN A 71 -4.15 -7.36 -6.18
CA ASN A 71 -3.13 -7.02 -5.18
C ASN A 71 -1.72 -7.06 -5.77
N VAL A 72 -1.44 -7.97 -6.71
CA VAL A 72 -0.16 -7.99 -7.45
C VAL A 72 -0.02 -6.72 -8.29
N PHE A 73 -1.06 -6.33 -9.03
CA PHE A 73 -1.02 -5.10 -9.82
C PHE A 73 -0.85 -3.85 -8.94
N HIS A 74 -1.51 -3.80 -7.79
CA HIS A 74 -1.33 -2.70 -6.83
C HIS A 74 0.09 -2.65 -6.28
N ARG A 75 0.69 -3.78 -5.87
CA ARG A 75 2.07 -3.86 -5.42
C ARG A 75 3.04 -3.29 -6.46
N ASP A 76 2.80 -3.62 -7.71
CA ASP A 76 3.67 -3.27 -8.84
C ASP A 76 3.30 -1.92 -9.49
N GLY A 77 2.44 -1.12 -8.84
CA GLY A 77 2.05 0.21 -9.32
C GLY A 77 1.34 0.20 -10.67
N HIS A 78 0.65 -0.89 -11.02
CA HIS A 78 0.00 -1.08 -12.33
C HIS A 78 0.97 -0.91 -13.52
N ARG A 79 2.25 -1.30 -13.33
CA ARG A 79 3.29 -1.21 -14.36
C ARG A 79 3.93 -2.58 -14.61
N CYS A 80 4.34 -2.78 -15.85
CA CYS A 80 5.16 -3.94 -16.19
C CYS A 80 6.51 -3.84 -15.49
N GLN A 81 6.87 -4.84 -14.69
CA GLN A 81 8.12 -4.84 -13.92
C GLN A 81 9.35 -5.16 -14.79
N TYR A 82 9.16 -5.57 -16.03
CA TYR A 82 10.24 -5.82 -16.99
C TYR A 82 10.62 -4.57 -17.80
N CYS A 83 9.63 -3.82 -18.29
CA CYS A 83 9.88 -2.66 -19.16
C CYS A 83 9.35 -1.34 -18.61
N GLY A 84 8.74 -1.32 -17.42
CA GLY A 84 8.22 -0.11 -16.77
C GLY A 84 6.93 0.46 -17.39
N SER A 85 6.43 -0.06 -18.51
CA SER A 85 5.29 0.54 -19.21
C SER A 85 3.98 0.36 -18.42
N ALA A 86 3.15 1.42 -18.41
CA ALA A 86 1.78 1.40 -17.92
C ALA A 86 0.85 0.94 -19.06
N SER A 87 0.85 -0.34 -19.40
CA SER A 87 0.02 -0.91 -20.46
C SER A 87 -1.39 -1.21 -19.93
N GLU A 88 -2.41 -1.00 -20.76
CA GLU A 88 -3.77 -1.45 -20.45
C GLU A 88 -3.91 -2.99 -20.39
N ARG A 89 -3.00 -3.71 -21.06
CA ARG A 89 -2.99 -5.17 -21.11
C ARG A 89 -1.91 -5.74 -20.18
N LEU A 90 -2.17 -5.68 -18.89
CA LEU A 90 -1.32 -6.29 -17.87
C LEU A 90 -1.76 -7.72 -17.55
N SER A 91 -0.79 -8.57 -17.26
CA SER A 91 -0.96 -9.96 -16.83
C SER A 91 -0.09 -10.26 -15.61
N ILE A 92 -0.37 -11.36 -14.93
CA ILE A 92 0.56 -11.92 -13.93
C ILE A 92 1.50 -12.87 -14.67
N ASP A 93 2.78 -12.70 -14.44
CA ASP A 93 3.82 -13.62 -14.86
C ASP A 93 4.46 -14.31 -13.65
N HIS A 94 4.85 -15.56 -13.80
CA HIS A 94 5.64 -16.29 -12.83
C HIS A 94 7.12 -16.13 -13.16
N VAL A 95 7.89 -15.53 -12.25
CA VAL A 95 9.34 -15.29 -12.42
C VAL A 95 10.06 -16.60 -12.78
N ILE A 96 9.88 -17.62 -11.97
CA ILE A 96 10.19 -19.00 -12.32
C ILE A 96 8.92 -19.63 -12.86
N PRO A 97 8.88 -20.08 -14.11
CA PRO A 97 7.68 -20.67 -14.72
C PRO A 97 7.13 -21.85 -13.91
N ARG A 98 5.81 -21.97 -13.85
CA ARG A 98 5.15 -23.08 -13.13
C ARG A 98 5.56 -24.44 -13.66
N SER A 99 5.74 -24.59 -14.97
CA SER A 99 6.24 -25.82 -15.61
C SER A 99 7.67 -26.18 -15.21
N ARG A 100 8.40 -25.24 -14.60
CA ARG A 100 9.77 -25.42 -14.09
C ARG A 100 9.82 -25.42 -12.56
N GLY A 101 8.70 -25.71 -11.90
CA GLY A 101 8.60 -25.80 -10.44
C GLY A 101 8.37 -24.46 -9.72
N GLY A 102 8.09 -23.38 -10.43
CA GLY A 102 7.81 -22.09 -9.84
C GLY A 102 6.51 -22.09 -9.04
N SER A 103 6.56 -21.65 -7.79
CA SER A 103 5.40 -21.56 -6.89
C SER A 103 4.48 -20.38 -7.26
N HIS A 104 3.18 -20.49 -6.89
CA HIS A 104 2.28 -19.34 -6.93
C HIS A 104 2.37 -18.58 -5.61
N SER A 105 3.41 -17.78 -5.47
CA SER A 105 3.73 -17.03 -4.24
C SER A 105 4.09 -15.58 -4.55
N TRP A 106 4.02 -14.72 -3.54
CA TRP A 106 4.36 -13.30 -3.67
C TRP A 106 5.76 -13.04 -4.22
N ASP A 107 6.71 -13.90 -3.88
CA ASP A 107 8.11 -13.79 -4.28
C ASP A 107 8.38 -14.34 -5.69
N ASN A 108 7.40 -15.02 -6.28
CA ASN A 108 7.51 -15.62 -7.61
C ASN A 108 6.50 -15.08 -8.64
N VAL A 109 5.65 -14.11 -8.28
CA VAL A 109 4.72 -13.50 -9.24
C VAL A 109 5.01 -12.01 -9.40
N THR A 110 4.84 -11.51 -10.63
CA THR A 110 5.06 -10.12 -10.97
C THR A 110 4.09 -9.64 -12.05
N THR A 111 3.88 -8.33 -12.13
CA THR A 111 3.08 -7.71 -13.20
C THR A 111 3.92 -7.61 -14.47
N ALA A 112 3.40 -8.11 -15.56
CA ALA A 112 4.01 -8.01 -16.88
C ALA A 112 3.00 -7.52 -17.92
N CYS A 113 3.42 -6.68 -18.86
CA CYS A 113 2.60 -6.44 -20.07
C CYS A 113 2.59 -7.70 -20.95
N LEU A 114 1.57 -7.83 -21.78
CA LEU A 114 1.42 -9.01 -22.62
C LEU A 114 2.66 -9.28 -23.49
N ARG A 115 3.26 -8.22 -24.07
CA ARG A 115 4.48 -8.33 -24.89
C ARG A 115 5.65 -8.94 -24.11
N CYS A 116 5.94 -8.42 -22.91
CA CYS A 116 7.03 -8.91 -22.08
C CYS A 116 6.77 -10.35 -21.61
N ASN A 117 5.51 -10.65 -21.21
CA ASN A 117 5.13 -11.99 -20.76
C ASN A 117 5.30 -13.03 -21.88
N VAL A 118 4.86 -12.73 -23.09
CA VAL A 118 5.02 -13.59 -24.26
C VAL A 118 6.51 -13.75 -24.62
N HIS A 119 7.28 -12.64 -24.62
CA HIS A 119 8.72 -12.68 -24.90
C HIS A 119 9.49 -13.53 -23.90
N LYS A 120 9.17 -13.40 -22.60
CA LYS A 120 9.78 -14.23 -21.57
C LYS A 120 9.44 -15.71 -21.75
N GLY A 121 8.17 -16.03 -22.03
CA GLY A 121 7.70 -17.40 -22.22
C GLY A 121 8.07 -18.30 -21.03
N ASN A 122 8.51 -19.51 -21.34
CA ASN A 122 8.88 -20.52 -20.33
C ASN A 122 10.34 -20.41 -19.85
N ARG A 123 10.90 -19.20 -19.82
CA ARG A 123 12.27 -18.90 -19.38
C ARG A 123 12.24 -18.10 -18.08
N THR A 124 13.32 -18.20 -17.30
CA THR A 124 13.55 -17.25 -16.20
C THR A 124 13.87 -15.86 -16.76
N PRO A 125 13.71 -14.78 -15.96
CA PRO A 125 14.10 -13.43 -16.40
C PRO A 125 15.56 -13.34 -16.88
N ARG A 126 16.48 -14.04 -16.20
CA ARG A 126 17.90 -14.09 -16.59
C ARG A 126 18.09 -14.73 -17.95
N GLU A 127 17.47 -15.88 -18.20
CA GLU A 127 17.55 -16.57 -19.48
C GLU A 127 16.89 -15.79 -20.63
N ALA A 128 15.90 -14.97 -20.32
CA ALA A 128 15.22 -14.12 -21.29
C ALA A 128 15.92 -12.78 -21.53
N GLY A 129 17.00 -12.47 -20.80
CA GLY A 129 17.65 -11.17 -20.85
C GLY A 129 16.80 -10.03 -20.29
N MET A 130 15.87 -10.33 -19.37
CA MET A 130 14.89 -9.41 -18.82
C MET A 130 15.00 -9.34 -17.28
N PRO A 131 16.08 -8.79 -16.73
CA PRO A 131 16.29 -8.78 -15.29
C PRO A 131 15.17 -8.01 -14.56
N LEU A 132 14.75 -8.54 -13.40
CA LEU A 132 13.88 -7.85 -12.48
C LEU A 132 14.73 -7.16 -11.40
N SER A 133 14.52 -5.85 -11.24
CA SER A 133 15.17 -5.07 -10.19
C SER A 133 14.21 -4.01 -9.65
N PRO A 134 13.77 -4.13 -8.42
CA PRO A 134 14.02 -5.21 -7.46
C PRO A 134 13.25 -6.50 -7.75
N PRO A 135 13.63 -7.64 -7.18
CA PRO A 135 12.85 -8.86 -7.27
C PRO A 135 11.51 -8.70 -6.53
N PRO A 136 10.45 -9.43 -6.95
CA PRO A 136 9.17 -9.33 -6.29
C PRO A 136 9.27 -9.80 -4.83
N ARG A 137 8.56 -9.10 -3.94
CA ARG A 137 8.51 -9.40 -2.51
C ARG A 137 7.06 -9.42 -2.03
N ARG A 138 6.84 -10.09 -0.91
CA ARG A 138 5.54 -10.03 -0.23
C ARG A 138 5.31 -8.62 0.29
N PRO A 139 4.15 -7.99 -0.02
CA PRO A 139 3.81 -6.69 0.56
C PRO A 139 3.49 -6.80 2.05
N LEU A 140 3.48 -5.68 2.73
CA LEU A 140 3.05 -5.55 4.11
C LEU A 140 1.59 -5.99 4.31
N SER A 141 1.10 -6.01 5.55
CA SER A 141 -0.29 -6.33 5.86
C SER A 141 -1.30 -5.41 5.15
N GLY A 142 -2.54 -5.85 5.02
CA GLY A 142 -3.56 -5.15 4.23
C GLY A 142 -3.70 -3.65 4.50
N PRO A 143 -3.85 -3.18 5.76
CA PRO A 143 -3.95 -1.74 6.05
C PRO A 143 -2.69 -0.96 5.71
N LEU A 144 -1.51 -1.50 6.02
CA LEU A 144 -0.23 -0.88 5.68
C LEU A 144 -0.01 -0.80 4.18
N PHE A 145 -0.32 -1.87 3.45
CA PHE A 145 -0.24 -1.90 1.99
C PHE A 145 -1.15 -0.85 1.34
N GLU A 146 -2.38 -0.72 1.82
CA GLU A 146 -3.32 0.29 1.31
C GLU A 146 -2.86 1.72 1.64
N ALA A 147 -2.32 1.95 2.84
CA ALA A 147 -1.78 3.25 3.23
C ALA A 147 -0.58 3.65 2.35
N GLN A 148 0.37 2.74 2.15
CA GLN A 148 1.52 2.97 1.26
C GLN A 148 1.08 3.28 -0.16
N ARG A 149 0.05 2.59 -0.66
CA ARG A 149 -0.50 2.83 -1.99
C ARG A 149 -1.07 4.25 -2.13
N GLN A 150 -1.81 4.74 -1.14
CA GLN A 150 -2.36 6.10 -1.16
C GLN A 150 -1.24 7.15 -1.06
N MET A 151 -0.25 6.93 -0.21
CA MET A 151 0.92 7.81 -0.14
C MET A 151 1.71 7.86 -1.45
N ALA A 152 1.90 6.72 -2.11
CA ALA A 152 2.59 6.64 -3.41
C ALA A 152 1.81 7.35 -4.54
N ALA A 153 0.50 7.50 -4.40
CA ALA A 153 -0.34 8.30 -5.30
C ALA A 153 -0.28 9.81 -5.02
N GLY A 154 0.51 10.24 -4.02
CA GLY A 154 0.65 11.63 -3.62
C GLY A 154 -0.36 12.08 -2.55
N ASP A 155 -1.24 11.18 -2.12
CA ASP A 155 -2.21 11.46 -1.06
C ASP A 155 -1.62 11.14 0.33
N HIS A 156 -2.07 11.87 1.35
CA HIS A 156 -1.86 11.51 2.76
C HIS A 156 -0.39 11.29 3.17
N GLN A 157 0.51 12.21 2.79
CA GLN A 157 1.93 12.15 3.16
C GLN A 157 2.15 12.17 4.69
N GLU A 158 1.22 12.75 5.44
CA GLU A 158 1.22 12.77 6.91
C GLU A 158 1.11 11.38 7.56
N TRP A 159 0.70 10.37 6.79
CA TRP A 159 0.66 8.98 7.28
C TRP A 159 2.03 8.32 7.36
N ALA A 160 3.02 8.86 6.65
CA ALA A 160 4.36 8.25 6.54
C ALA A 160 4.96 7.90 7.90
N LYS A 161 4.88 8.80 8.87
CA LYS A 161 5.39 8.59 10.24
C LYS A 161 4.74 7.45 11.03
N TYR A 162 3.58 6.96 10.55
CA TYR A 162 2.87 5.83 11.18
C TYR A 162 2.98 4.54 10.38
N VAL A 163 3.29 4.63 9.10
CA VAL A 163 3.26 3.53 8.13
C VAL A 163 4.66 3.03 7.80
N LEU A 164 5.58 3.96 7.61
CA LEU A 164 7.01 3.70 7.46
C LEU A 164 7.62 3.75 8.85
N GLY A 165 8.49 2.86 9.22
CA GLY A 165 9.28 3.02 10.44
C GLY A 165 10.02 4.37 10.42
N TRP A 166 10.46 4.88 11.56
CA TRP A 166 11.18 6.15 11.64
C TRP A 166 12.44 6.20 10.75
N ASP A 167 13.01 5.02 10.42
CA ASP A 167 14.20 4.85 9.58
C ASP A 167 13.89 4.90 8.08
N ASP A 168 12.61 4.80 7.67
CA ASP A 168 12.16 4.74 6.28
C ASP A 168 11.51 6.05 5.79
N ILE A 169 11.53 7.10 6.60
CA ILE A 169 10.98 8.41 6.21
C ILE A 169 11.99 9.10 5.29
N PRO A 170 11.69 9.32 4.00
CA PRO A 170 12.58 10.09 3.14
C PRO A 170 12.81 11.47 3.74
N ASP A 171 14.06 11.92 3.77
CA ASP A 171 14.43 13.25 4.21
C ASP A 171 13.52 14.28 3.52
N GLN A 172 12.71 14.97 4.30
CA GLN A 172 11.89 16.04 3.75
C GLN A 172 12.84 17.15 3.29
N PRO A 173 12.71 17.66 2.05
CA PRO A 173 13.46 18.83 1.66
C PRO A 173 13.10 19.95 2.65
N ALA A 174 14.12 20.51 3.29
CA ALA A 174 13.97 21.62 4.20
C ALA A 174 13.12 22.69 3.52
N ALA A 175 12.02 23.06 4.17
CA ALA A 175 11.16 24.14 3.69
C ALA A 175 12.01 25.42 3.54
N ALA A 176 12.14 25.88 2.29
CA ALA A 176 12.76 27.14 1.96
C ALA A 176 11.83 28.32 2.27
#